data_fe9ce6b41d00e90dee8608b2893668a9
#
_entry.id   fe9ce6b41d00e90dee8608b2893668a9
#
_cell.length_a   1.000
_cell.length_b   1.000
_cell.length_c   1.000
_cell.angle_alpha   90.00
_cell.angle_beta   90.00
_cell.angle_gamma   90.00
#
_symmetry.space_group_name_H-M   'P 1'
#
loop_
_entity.id
_entity.type
_entity.pdbx_description
1 polymer ?
#
loop_
_entity_poly.entity_id
_entity_poly.type
_entity_poly.pdbx_seq_one_letter_code
_entity_poly.pdbx_strand_id
1 'polypeptide(L)'
;DNNLYITSSNNFNKIPGKPLAYWVSKNIIECFKNEYIYQYAKPCKGIDTGNNDLFLRMWYEISNQIRFIPNIVASHNLDFSNYKWFPYNKGGTFRKWYGNNDYVINWENNGLELRSYKKSNLRNKDKYFKKGITWSTVASGSSSFRFFSEGFLFDNGGSCLFSEKMNLMYIQGFLNSKVATLFLNVQSTLNTQPGTIGNLPLYVKLNCIDDVAFIVEKCISLSKSDWDSFETSWDFKEHPLIKKCVSTVKEAYTLWSRECEERFNTSKSNEEELNRIFIDIYGLQDELTPEVEDKDVTVRKADLVRDVKSFISYAVGCMFGRYSLDVEGLAYAGGDWDSSKYSTFIPDTDDIIPICDEEYFEDDIVTRFVEFVRVVYGSDTLEDNLSFIANALGGKGAPRDVLRNYFLNDFFKDHCNTYQVTGSGKRPIYWLFDSGKKNGFKALVYIHRYTPDLIARMRTGYIHPQQARYRTQVELLQSQIDDASSTSERVKLSKQLKKINEQLLELNKYEEVVHHWADKMEPMDLDDGVKANYAKFQELLAKIK
;
A
#
# COMPACT_ATOMS: atom_id res chain seq x y z
N ASP A 1 -22.21 27.49 32.83
CA ASP A 1 -21.95 26.04 32.97
C ASP A 1 -20.87 25.85 34.04
N ASN A 2 -21.29 25.55 35.26
CA ASN A 2 -20.36 25.23 36.34
C ASN A 2 -19.96 23.76 36.26
N ASN A 3 -18.90 23.44 35.56
CA ASN A 3 -18.26 22.12 35.58
C ASN A 3 -17.43 21.97 36.88
N LEU A 4 -18.08 21.96 38.04
CA LEU A 4 -17.41 21.66 39.29
C LEU A 4 -17.43 20.15 39.55
N TYR A 5 -16.27 19.52 39.43
CA TYR A 5 -16.08 18.11 39.78
C TYR A 5 -15.50 18.00 41.19
N ILE A 6 -16.17 17.28 42.09
CA ILE A 6 -15.70 17.01 43.45
C ILE A 6 -15.35 15.52 43.54
N THR A 7 -14.08 15.19 43.74
CA THR A 7 -13.61 13.81 43.92
C THR A 7 -12.58 13.73 45.06
N SER A 8 -12.44 12.54 45.63
CA SER A 8 -11.42 12.29 46.67
C SER A 8 -10.09 11.91 45.99
N SER A 9 -8.98 12.42 46.50
CA SER A 9 -7.62 12.04 46.06
C SER A 9 -7.37 10.53 46.12
N ASN A 10 -8.05 9.80 46.98
CA ASN A 10 -7.98 8.33 47.06
C ASN A 10 -8.51 7.64 45.81
N ASN A 11 -9.35 8.27 45.04
CA ASN A 11 -9.86 7.69 43.78
C ASN A 11 -8.79 7.62 42.68
N PHE A 12 -7.84 8.57 42.67
CA PHE A 12 -6.73 8.53 41.70
C PHE A 12 -5.77 7.36 41.94
N ASN A 13 -5.68 6.86 43.19
CA ASN A 13 -4.84 5.70 43.53
C ASN A 13 -5.41 4.36 42.99
N LYS A 14 -6.67 4.31 42.59
CA LYS A 14 -7.35 3.11 42.10
C LYS A 14 -7.09 2.84 40.63
N ILE A 15 -6.61 3.83 39.87
CA ILE A 15 -6.32 3.73 38.45
C ILE A 15 -4.81 3.58 38.25
N PRO A 16 -4.33 2.59 37.49
CA PRO A 16 -2.91 2.45 37.18
C PRO A 16 -2.33 3.73 36.59
N GLY A 17 -1.14 4.14 37.04
CA GLY A 17 -0.52 5.41 36.64
C GLY A 17 -1.01 6.63 37.43
N LYS A 18 -2.04 6.49 38.30
CA LYS A 18 -2.62 7.53 39.15
C LYS A 18 -2.94 8.85 38.42
N PRO A 19 -3.64 8.79 37.26
CA PRO A 19 -3.98 10.00 36.52
C PRO A 19 -4.94 10.90 37.32
N LEU A 20 -4.86 12.23 37.13
CA LEU A 20 -5.79 13.20 37.72
C LEU A 20 -7.13 13.21 36.94
N ALA A 21 -7.80 12.07 36.89
CA ALA A 21 -9.02 11.87 36.11
C ALA A 21 -10.28 12.24 36.93
N TYR A 22 -10.41 13.52 37.29
CA TYR A 22 -11.50 14.05 38.15
C TYR A 22 -12.90 13.98 37.50
N TRP A 23 -12.97 13.79 36.21
CA TRP A 23 -14.23 13.65 35.45
C TRP A 23 -14.77 12.21 35.37
N VAL A 24 -14.02 11.25 35.90
CA VAL A 24 -14.35 9.82 35.79
C VAL A 24 -15.41 9.45 36.82
N SER A 25 -16.46 8.75 36.36
CA SER A 25 -17.53 8.27 37.23
C SER A 25 -17.06 7.17 38.20
N LYS A 26 -17.85 6.94 39.25
CA LYS A 26 -17.58 5.84 40.19
C LYS A 26 -17.62 4.48 39.49
N ASN A 27 -18.53 4.29 38.56
CA ASN A 27 -18.68 3.02 37.79
C ASN A 27 -17.39 2.70 37.02
N ILE A 28 -16.82 3.69 36.36
CA ILE A 28 -15.55 3.52 35.63
C ILE A 28 -14.40 3.19 36.60
N ILE A 29 -14.31 3.87 37.75
CA ILE A 29 -13.29 3.59 38.76
C ILE A 29 -13.42 2.17 39.32
N GLU A 30 -14.64 1.69 39.55
CA GLU A 30 -14.89 0.32 40.02
C GLU A 30 -14.41 -0.73 39.01
N CYS A 31 -14.47 -0.45 37.72
CA CYS A 31 -13.94 -1.36 36.68
C CYS A 31 -12.44 -1.65 36.88
N PHE A 32 -11.65 -0.71 37.37
CA PHE A 32 -10.21 -0.91 37.58
C PHE A 32 -9.86 -1.74 38.83
N LYS A 33 -10.83 -2.24 39.57
CA LYS A 33 -10.61 -3.20 40.69
C LYS A 33 -10.51 -4.65 40.23
N ASN A 34 -10.75 -4.91 38.96
CA ASN A 34 -10.79 -6.28 38.39
C ASN A 34 -9.42 -6.74 37.95
N GLU A 35 -9.42 -7.97 37.38
CA GLU A 35 -8.25 -8.56 36.78
C GLU A 35 -7.81 -7.76 35.54
N TYR A 36 -6.50 -7.70 35.35
CA TYR A 36 -5.89 -6.97 34.26
C TYR A 36 -5.48 -7.89 33.11
N ILE A 37 -5.30 -7.32 31.92
CA ILE A 37 -4.81 -8.06 30.73
C ILE A 37 -3.53 -8.85 31.06
N TYR A 38 -2.62 -8.33 31.89
CA TYR A 38 -1.38 -9.03 32.27
C TYR A 38 -1.61 -10.43 32.87
N GLN A 39 -2.77 -10.72 33.43
CA GLN A 39 -3.08 -12.05 34.00
C GLN A 39 -3.36 -13.09 32.92
N TYR A 40 -3.77 -12.63 31.72
CA TYR A 40 -4.20 -13.46 30.62
C TYR A 40 -3.26 -13.43 29.41
N ALA A 41 -2.55 -12.33 29.22
CA ALA A 41 -1.75 -12.09 28.04
C ALA A 41 -0.49 -11.29 28.35
N LYS A 42 0.49 -11.34 27.45
CA LYS A 42 1.75 -10.63 27.58
C LYS A 42 1.90 -9.55 26.50
N PRO A 43 1.57 -8.29 26.78
CA PRO A 43 1.94 -7.17 25.93
C PRO A 43 3.45 -6.91 26.03
N CYS A 44 4.11 -6.71 24.90
CA CYS A 44 5.56 -6.50 24.89
C CYS A 44 6.06 -5.75 23.65
N LYS A 45 7.24 -5.16 23.80
CA LYS A 45 8.01 -4.53 22.72
C LYS A 45 8.87 -5.55 22.01
N GLY A 46 9.09 -5.34 20.71
CA GLY A 46 9.92 -6.19 19.88
C GLY A 46 11.32 -5.62 19.65
N ILE A 47 11.75 -5.77 18.43
CA ILE A 47 13.08 -5.43 17.93
C ILE A 47 13.23 -3.90 17.82
N ASP A 48 14.38 -3.42 18.26
CA ASP A 48 14.90 -2.14 17.84
C ASP A 48 16.06 -2.42 16.89
N THR A 49 15.90 -2.07 15.62
CA THR A 49 16.93 -2.38 14.59
C THR A 49 18.18 -1.52 14.75
N GLY A 50 18.06 -0.35 15.38
CA GLY A 50 19.13 0.65 15.43
C GLY A 50 19.46 1.31 14.09
N ASN A 51 18.96 0.74 12.96
CA ASN A 51 19.08 1.30 11.62
C ASN A 51 18.04 0.68 10.67
N ASN A 52 16.92 1.36 10.51
CA ASN A 52 15.82 0.89 9.67
C ASN A 52 16.18 0.83 8.18
N ASP A 53 16.98 1.76 7.68
CA ASP A 53 17.40 1.79 6.27
C ASP A 53 18.26 0.55 5.91
N LEU A 54 18.97 0.00 6.88
CA LEU A 54 19.78 -1.21 6.69
C LEU A 54 18.93 -2.48 6.75
N PHE A 55 18.01 -2.58 7.73
CA PHE A 55 17.36 -3.85 8.07
C PHE A 55 15.92 -3.98 7.62
N LEU A 56 15.26 -2.90 7.18
CA LEU A 56 13.86 -2.93 6.78
C LEU A 56 13.66 -2.57 5.31
N ARG A 57 12.67 -3.23 4.69
CA ARG A 57 12.16 -2.89 3.35
C ARG A 57 10.64 -2.91 3.38
N MET A 58 10.01 -2.26 2.39
CA MET A 58 8.64 -2.57 2.04
C MET A 58 8.63 -3.92 1.30
N TRP A 59 7.63 -4.73 1.53
CA TRP A 59 7.59 -6.08 0.96
C TRP A 59 7.70 -6.11 -0.58
N TYR A 60 7.24 -5.05 -1.25
CA TYR A 60 7.23 -4.95 -2.70
C TYR A 60 8.54 -4.43 -3.31
N GLU A 61 9.49 -3.97 -2.50
CA GLU A 61 10.81 -3.49 -2.98
C GLU A 61 11.72 -4.64 -3.38
N ILE A 62 11.59 -5.79 -2.74
CA ILE A 62 12.51 -6.91 -2.79
C ILE A 62 12.07 -8.01 -3.77
N SER A 63 12.97 -8.94 -4.08
CA SER A 63 12.59 -10.14 -4.82
C SER A 63 11.69 -11.05 -3.99
N ASN A 64 10.60 -11.50 -4.61
CA ASN A 64 9.64 -12.40 -3.97
C ASN A 64 10.21 -13.81 -3.68
N GLN A 65 11.29 -14.22 -4.37
CA GLN A 65 11.93 -15.52 -4.18
C GLN A 65 12.50 -15.70 -2.77
N ILE A 66 13.03 -14.63 -2.18
CA ILE A 66 13.70 -14.66 -0.86
C ILE A 66 12.84 -14.05 0.25
N ARG A 67 11.56 -13.82 -0.04
CA ARG A 67 10.57 -13.34 0.92
C ARG A 67 9.77 -14.50 1.50
N PHE A 68 9.79 -14.61 2.82
CA PHE A 68 8.90 -15.53 3.54
C PHE A 68 7.45 -15.04 3.48
N ILE A 69 6.52 -15.95 3.15
CA ILE A 69 5.08 -15.66 3.06
C ILE A 69 4.36 -16.38 4.20
N PRO A 70 3.69 -15.67 5.14
CA PRO A 70 3.12 -16.27 6.35
C PRO A 70 2.12 -17.41 6.09
N ASN A 71 1.35 -17.32 5.02
CA ASN A 71 0.29 -18.29 4.72
C ASN A 71 0.78 -19.66 4.19
N ILE A 72 2.09 -19.80 3.94
CA ILE A 72 2.69 -21.07 3.53
C ILE A 72 2.99 -21.96 4.75
N VAL A 73 2.84 -21.44 5.97
CA VAL A 73 3.28 -22.06 7.25
C VAL A 73 2.28 -23.07 7.81
N ALA A 74 1.49 -23.74 7.03
CA ALA A 74 0.65 -24.82 7.55
C ALA A 74 1.42 -26.15 7.82
N SER A 75 2.73 -26.21 7.55
CA SER A 75 3.56 -27.39 7.79
C SER A 75 4.64 -27.12 8.84
N HIS A 76 4.64 -27.91 9.89
CA HIS A 76 5.53 -27.82 11.05
C HIS A 76 7.04 -28.03 10.76
N ASN A 77 7.46 -28.11 9.50
CA ASN A 77 8.83 -28.37 9.05
C ASN A 77 9.34 -27.38 8.00
N LEU A 78 9.04 -26.08 8.14
CA LEU A 78 9.58 -25.07 7.22
C LEU A 78 11.06 -24.84 7.50
N ASP A 79 11.86 -25.09 6.49
CA ASP A 79 13.24 -24.65 6.43
C ASP A 79 13.26 -23.14 6.10
N PHE A 80 13.54 -22.30 7.08
CA PHE A 80 13.68 -20.85 6.93
C PHE A 80 14.99 -20.43 6.28
N SER A 81 15.91 -21.37 5.99
CA SER A 81 17.26 -21.09 5.49
C SER A 81 17.27 -20.42 4.10
N ASN A 82 16.21 -20.61 3.31
CA ASN A 82 16.07 -20.07 1.96
C ASN A 82 15.49 -18.66 1.91
N TYR A 83 15.09 -18.10 3.04
CA TYR A 83 14.44 -16.79 3.11
C TYR A 83 15.33 -15.77 3.84
N LYS A 84 15.37 -14.57 3.29
CA LYS A 84 16.05 -13.42 3.87
C LYS A 84 15.08 -12.45 4.55
N TRP A 85 13.95 -12.20 3.91
CA TRP A 85 13.00 -11.16 4.29
C TRP A 85 11.73 -11.74 4.91
N PHE A 86 11.45 -11.33 6.14
CA PHE A 86 10.31 -11.83 6.93
C PHE A 86 9.32 -10.71 7.26
N PRO A 87 8.01 -11.01 7.32
CA PRO A 87 7.00 -10.04 7.72
C PRO A 87 7.31 -9.38 9.04
N TYR A 88 7.05 -8.08 9.14
CA TYR A 88 7.45 -7.27 10.27
C TYR A 88 6.35 -6.28 10.69
N ASN A 89 5.84 -6.41 11.91
CA ASN A 89 4.87 -5.48 12.49
C ASN A 89 5.57 -4.22 12.98
N LYS A 90 5.35 -3.09 12.31
CA LYS A 90 5.97 -1.79 12.66
C LYS A 90 4.97 -0.74 13.15
N GLY A 91 3.70 -1.06 13.29
CA GLY A 91 2.63 -0.12 13.54
C GLY A 91 1.99 0.35 12.23
N GLY A 92 1.60 1.60 12.14
CA GLY A 92 0.95 2.18 10.96
C GLY A 92 -0.20 3.10 11.30
N THR A 93 -1.01 3.46 10.32
CA THR A 93 -2.18 4.33 10.46
C THR A 93 -3.30 3.67 11.26
N PHE A 94 -4.31 4.46 11.62
CA PHE A 94 -5.51 3.94 12.29
C PHE A 94 -6.21 2.91 11.41
N ARG A 95 -6.16 1.65 11.84
CA ARG A 95 -6.82 0.53 11.19
C ARG A 95 -7.07 -0.60 12.18
N LYS A 96 -8.33 -1.00 12.32
CA LYS A 96 -8.76 -2.10 13.21
C LYS A 96 -8.74 -3.44 12.47
N TRP A 97 -8.67 -4.51 13.22
CA TRP A 97 -8.88 -5.92 12.87
C TRP A 97 -7.75 -6.55 12.08
N TYR A 98 -7.41 -6.06 10.90
CA TYR A 98 -6.37 -6.62 10.01
C TYR A 98 -5.80 -5.55 9.08
N GLY A 99 -4.50 -5.61 8.77
CA GLY A 99 -3.82 -4.78 7.79
C GLY A 99 -2.56 -4.11 8.32
N ASN A 100 -2.08 -3.08 7.61
CA ASN A 100 -0.79 -2.42 7.82
C ASN A 100 0.40 -3.40 7.70
N ASN A 101 0.27 -4.40 6.84
CA ASN A 101 1.29 -5.40 6.54
C ASN A 101 2.19 -4.88 5.40
N ASP A 102 3.06 -3.93 5.72
CA ASP A 102 3.85 -3.21 4.71
C ASP A 102 5.32 -3.61 4.74
N TYR A 103 5.84 -3.96 5.92
CA TYR A 103 7.26 -4.14 6.14
C TYR A 103 7.71 -5.58 6.15
N VAL A 104 8.95 -5.76 5.70
CA VAL A 104 9.76 -6.96 5.92
C VAL A 104 11.08 -6.58 6.56
N ILE A 105 11.63 -7.50 7.35
CA ILE A 105 12.92 -7.37 8.05
C ILE A 105 13.91 -8.39 7.54
N ASN A 106 15.17 -8.00 7.41
CA ASN A 106 16.26 -8.93 7.14
C ASN A 106 16.47 -9.85 8.35
N TRP A 107 16.10 -11.11 8.18
CA TRP A 107 16.29 -12.16 9.18
C TRP A 107 17.10 -13.35 8.63
N GLU A 108 17.92 -13.10 7.62
CA GLU A 108 18.78 -14.10 7.02
C GLU A 108 19.68 -14.77 8.07
N ASN A 109 19.88 -16.08 7.96
CA ASN A 109 20.66 -16.88 8.91
C ASN A 109 20.23 -16.64 10.38
N ASN A 110 18.91 -16.66 10.63
CA ASN A 110 18.32 -16.41 11.94
C ASN A 110 18.70 -15.03 12.51
N GLY A 111 18.71 -14.01 11.65
CA GLY A 111 18.99 -12.63 12.02
C GLY A 111 20.44 -12.37 12.42
N LEU A 112 21.39 -13.09 11.84
CA LEU A 112 22.82 -13.00 12.20
C LEU A 112 23.36 -11.58 12.10
N GLU A 113 23.10 -10.90 10.99
CA GLU A 113 23.56 -9.53 10.76
C GLU A 113 22.95 -8.55 11.79
N LEU A 114 21.64 -8.63 11.99
CA LEU A 114 20.92 -7.81 12.96
C LEU A 114 21.40 -8.07 14.40
N ARG A 115 21.60 -9.33 14.77
CA ARG A 115 22.13 -9.69 16.11
C ARG A 115 23.56 -9.21 16.36
N SER A 116 24.36 -9.10 15.31
CA SER A 116 25.74 -8.63 15.37
C SER A 116 25.86 -7.11 15.35
N TYR A 117 24.77 -6.41 14.99
CA TYR A 117 24.79 -4.96 14.89
C TYR A 117 24.72 -4.30 16.27
N LYS A 118 25.75 -3.53 16.64
CA LYS A 118 25.93 -2.99 18.00
C LYS A 118 24.78 -2.11 18.51
N LYS A 119 24.02 -1.48 17.60
CA LYS A 119 22.92 -0.57 17.96
C LYS A 119 21.57 -1.28 18.01
N SER A 120 21.50 -2.53 17.57
CA SER A 120 20.25 -3.29 17.62
C SER A 120 19.96 -3.80 19.04
N ASN A 121 18.67 -3.97 19.34
CA ASN A 121 18.22 -4.58 20.59
C ASN A 121 17.05 -5.53 20.32
N LEU A 122 17.30 -6.82 20.47
CA LEU A 122 16.33 -7.88 20.23
C LEU A 122 15.66 -8.30 21.54
N ARG A 123 14.44 -7.84 21.75
CA ARG A 123 13.64 -8.12 22.96
C ARG A 123 12.61 -9.22 22.70
N ASN A 124 12.22 -9.95 23.75
CA ASN A 124 11.14 -10.94 23.74
C ASN A 124 11.27 -11.97 22.58
N LYS A 125 12.44 -12.53 22.42
CA LYS A 125 12.78 -13.50 21.35
C LYS A 125 11.89 -14.74 21.38
N ASP A 126 11.38 -15.11 22.55
CA ASP A 126 10.46 -16.22 22.78
C ASP A 126 9.07 -16.01 22.12
N LYS A 127 8.79 -14.80 21.64
CA LYS A 127 7.54 -14.40 20.98
C LYS A 127 7.65 -14.27 19.46
N TYR A 128 8.85 -14.36 18.90
CA TYR A 128 9.05 -14.28 17.46
C TYR A 128 8.32 -15.41 16.74
N PHE A 129 7.75 -15.09 15.58
CA PHE A 129 6.98 -15.98 14.72
C PHE A 129 5.64 -16.49 15.26
N LYS A 130 5.25 -16.09 16.48
CA LYS A 130 3.95 -16.44 17.07
C LYS A 130 2.86 -15.48 16.61
N LYS A 131 1.62 -15.99 16.48
CA LYS A 131 0.44 -15.17 16.22
C LYS A 131 0.10 -14.28 17.42
N GLY A 132 -0.49 -13.13 17.13
CA GLY A 132 -0.82 -12.16 18.18
C GLY A 132 -1.68 -11.00 17.71
N ILE A 133 -1.74 -9.98 18.55
CA ILE A 133 -2.40 -8.70 18.29
C ILE A 133 -1.33 -7.62 18.29
N THR A 134 -1.35 -6.70 17.30
CA THR A 134 -0.40 -5.59 17.21
C THR A 134 -1.12 -4.24 17.19
N TRP A 135 -0.43 -3.20 17.61
CA TRP A 135 -0.89 -1.81 17.53
C TRP A 135 0.29 -0.86 17.35
N SER A 136 -0.01 0.39 17.01
CA SER A 136 0.99 1.46 16.97
C SER A 136 1.19 2.03 18.36
N THR A 137 2.42 1.97 18.89
CA THR A 137 2.75 2.51 20.21
C THR A 137 2.56 4.02 20.27
N VAL A 138 2.88 4.71 19.15
CA VAL A 138 2.67 6.15 18.97
C VAL A 138 1.59 6.33 17.91
N ALA A 139 0.50 6.99 18.27
CA ALA A 139 -0.60 7.30 17.37
C ALA A 139 -1.05 8.75 17.56
N SER A 140 -1.44 9.41 16.48
CA SER A 140 -1.98 10.78 16.52
C SER A 140 -3.46 10.86 16.90
N GLY A 141 -4.09 9.71 17.17
CA GLY A 141 -5.52 9.58 17.50
C GLY A 141 -5.80 8.31 18.31
N SER A 142 -6.99 7.76 18.15
CA SER A 142 -7.40 6.53 18.84
C SER A 142 -6.52 5.35 18.48
N SER A 143 -6.26 4.47 19.46
CA SER A 143 -5.55 3.22 19.22
C SER A 143 -6.40 2.25 18.42
N SER A 144 -5.75 1.42 17.61
CA SER A 144 -6.39 0.38 16.82
C SER A 144 -5.57 -0.91 16.87
N PHE A 145 -6.26 -2.03 17.00
CA PHE A 145 -5.65 -3.32 17.27
C PHE A 145 -5.94 -4.29 16.14
N ARG A 146 -4.87 -4.90 15.62
CA ARG A 146 -4.90 -5.79 14.45
C ARG A 146 -4.39 -7.17 14.80
N PHE A 147 -5.05 -8.18 14.30
CA PHE A 147 -4.59 -9.55 14.36
C PHE A 147 -3.50 -9.79 13.30
N PHE A 148 -2.49 -10.60 13.66
CA PHE A 148 -1.51 -11.12 12.72
C PHE A 148 -1.27 -12.62 12.98
N SER A 149 -1.02 -13.35 11.89
CA SER A 149 -0.76 -14.79 11.91
C SER A 149 0.66 -15.13 12.36
N GLU A 150 0.97 -16.40 12.43
CA GLU A 150 2.33 -16.90 12.63
C GLU A 150 3.27 -16.44 11.49
N GLY A 151 4.56 -16.34 11.78
CA GLY A 151 5.60 -15.98 10.80
C GLY A 151 6.07 -14.53 10.86
N PHE A 152 5.56 -13.71 11.76
CA PHE A 152 5.95 -12.31 11.93
C PHE A 152 7.01 -12.11 13.00
N LEU A 153 7.90 -11.15 12.73
CA LEU A 153 8.66 -10.44 13.74
C LEU A 153 7.99 -9.08 14.03
N PHE A 154 8.42 -8.37 15.05
CA PHE A 154 7.76 -7.13 15.45
C PHE A 154 8.71 -6.09 16.03
N ASP A 155 8.33 -4.83 15.86
CA ASP A 155 9.10 -3.64 16.18
C ASP A 155 8.88 -3.18 17.62
N ASN A 156 9.77 -2.33 18.08
CA ASN A 156 9.60 -1.59 19.33
C ASN A 156 8.43 -0.60 19.28
N GLY A 157 8.18 0.02 18.11
CA GLY A 157 7.04 0.93 17.87
C GLY A 157 5.76 0.22 17.41
N GLY A 158 5.87 -1.03 16.93
CA GLY A 158 4.76 -1.94 16.62
C GLY A 158 4.62 -3.00 17.69
N SER A 159 4.29 -2.59 18.91
CA SER A 159 4.13 -3.49 20.05
C SER A 159 3.10 -4.58 19.80
N CYS A 160 3.28 -5.73 20.44
CA CYS A 160 2.41 -6.89 20.26
C CYS A 160 1.95 -7.48 21.59
N LEU A 161 0.82 -8.18 21.53
CA LEU A 161 0.25 -8.92 22.64
C LEU A 161 0.09 -10.38 22.25
N PHE A 162 0.53 -11.28 23.12
CA PHE A 162 0.46 -12.72 22.96
C PHE A 162 -0.28 -13.36 24.12
N SER A 163 -1.06 -14.40 23.86
CA SER A 163 -1.77 -15.15 24.90
C SER A 163 -1.78 -16.63 24.58
N GLU A 164 -1.54 -17.43 25.63
CA GLU A 164 -1.71 -18.87 25.66
C GLU A 164 -2.86 -19.28 26.60
N LYS A 165 -3.34 -18.34 27.43
CA LYS A 165 -4.35 -18.57 28.47
C LYS A 165 -5.75 -18.14 28.07
N MET A 166 -5.87 -17.19 27.13
CA MET A 166 -7.14 -16.60 26.72
C MET A 166 -7.24 -16.55 25.19
N ASN A 167 -8.44 -16.69 24.67
CA ASN A 167 -8.70 -16.51 23.25
C ASN A 167 -8.33 -15.09 22.81
N LEU A 168 -7.39 -14.96 21.85
CA LEU A 168 -6.94 -13.69 21.31
C LEU A 168 -8.08 -12.86 20.69
N MET A 169 -9.09 -13.52 20.12
CA MET A 169 -10.25 -12.83 19.52
C MET A 169 -11.06 -12.10 20.58
N TYR A 170 -11.24 -12.69 21.76
CA TYR A 170 -11.92 -12.02 22.88
C TYR A 170 -11.17 -10.77 23.33
N ILE A 171 -9.85 -10.89 23.49
CA ILE A 171 -9.00 -9.74 23.87
C ILE A 171 -9.04 -8.66 22.79
N GLN A 172 -8.98 -9.04 21.52
CA GLN A 172 -9.03 -8.06 20.40
C GLN A 172 -10.39 -7.37 20.32
N GLY A 173 -11.47 -8.10 20.53
CA GLY A 173 -12.83 -7.53 20.60
C GLY A 173 -12.94 -6.48 21.69
N PHE A 174 -12.42 -6.77 22.89
CA PHE A 174 -12.33 -5.80 23.99
C PHE A 174 -11.48 -4.59 23.59
N LEU A 175 -10.25 -4.80 23.11
CA LEU A 175 -9.31 -3.72 22.79
C LEU A 175 -9.81 -2.75 21.71
N ASN A 176 -10.59 -3.23 20.73
CA ASN A 176 -11.21 -2.38 19.72
C ASN A 176 -12.58 -1.82 20.12
N SER A 177 -13.08 -2.11 21.32
CA SER A 177 -14.35 -1.60 21.83
C SER A 177 -14.25 -0.18 22.35
N LYS A 178 -15.39 0.50 22.44
CA LYS A 178 -15.50 1.81 23.11
C LYS A 178 -15.12 1.76 24.60
N VAL A 179 -15.32 0.63 25.24
CA VAL A 179 -14.95 0.43 26.65
C VAL A 179 -13.43 0.53 26.83
N ALA A 180 -12.65 -0.18 26.02
CA ALA A 180 -11.19 -0.08 26.07
C ALA A 180 -10.70 1.31 25.69
N THR A 181 -11.31 1.96 24.69
CA THR A 181 -11.00 3.34 24.32
C THR A 181 -11.23 4.31 25.49
N LEU A 182 -12.34 4.15 26.22
CA LEU A 182 -12.62 4.93 27.41
C LEU A 182 -11.52 4.74 28.48
N PHE A 183 -11.13 3.50 28.76
CA PHE A 183 -10.09 3.21 29.76
C PHE A 183 -8.71 3.73 29.34
N LEU A 184 -8.36 3.67 28.06
CA LEU A 184 -7.13 4.28 27.55
C LEU A 184 -7.13 5.79 27.70
N ASN A 185 -8.25 6.45 27.43
CA ASN A 185 -8.41 7.90 27.62
C ASN A 185 -8.31 8.30 29.10
N VAL A 186 -8.84 7.48 29.99
CA VAL A 186 -8.75 7.71 31.45
C VAL A 186 -7.30 7.64 31.93
N GLN A 187 -6.48 6.74 31.38
CA GLN A 187 -5.06 6.64 31.70
C GLN A 187 -4.21 7.81 31.15
N SER A 188 -4.78 8.67 30.31
CA SER A 188 -4.17 9.91 29.79
C SER A 188 -2.76 9.76 29.23
N THR A 189 -2.47 8.69 28.51
CA THR A 189 -1.17 8.47 27.90
C THR A 189 -1.16 8.91 26.44
N LEU A 190 -0.20 9.76 26.06
CA LEU A 190 0.04 10.13 24.66
C LEU A 190 0.43 8.93 23.78
N ASN A 191 1.02 7.91 24.42
CA ASN A 191 1.53 6.72 23.74
C ASN A 191 0.94 5.46 24.38
N THR A 192 0.42 4.56 23.56
CA THR A 192 -0.14 3.28 24.02
C THR A 192 0.98 2.25 24.20
N GLN A 193 1.67 2.35 25.34
CA GLN A 193 2.75 1.44 25.70
C GLN A 193 2.22 0.04 26.09
N PRO A 194 3.04 -1.04 26.00
CA PRO A 194 2.64 -2.36 26.48
C PRO A 194 2.14 -2.38 27.93
N GLY A 195 2.78 -1.59 28.80
CA GLY A 195 2.35 -1.46 30.20
C GLY A 195 0.94 -0.87 30.33
N THR A 196 0.60 0.12 29.50
CA THR A 196 -0.74 0.71 29.46
C THR A 196 -1.79 -0.34 29.08
N ILE A 197 -1.52 -1.11 28.02
CA ILE A 197 -2.41 -2.21 27.58
C ILE A 197 -2.52 -3.29 28.64
N GLY A 198 -1.39 -3.72 29.23
CA GLY A 198 -1.38 -4.77 30.25
C GLY A 198 -2.16 -4.41 31.51
N ASN A 199 -2.29 -3.12 31.83
CA ASN A 199 -3.02 -2.59 32.97
C ASN A 199 -4.49 -2.22 32.66
N LEU A 200 -5.01 -2.56 31.48
CA LEU A 200 -6.44 -2.44 31.22
C LEU A 200 -7.21 -3.53 31.99
N PRO A 201 -8.32 -3.18 32.66
CA PRO A 201 -9.15 -4.17 33.34
C PRO A 201 -9.86 -5.03 32.30
N LEU A 202 -9.70 -6.35 32.37
CA LEU A 202 -10.34 -7.31 31.49
C LEU A 202 -11.35 -8.19 32.23
N TYR A 203 -12.63 -7.94 32.00
CA TYR A 203 -13.69 -8.82 32.47
C TYR A 203 -13.86 -10.01 31.53
N VAL A 204 -13.68 -11.22 32.05
CA VAL A 204 -13.88 -12.46 31.30
C VAL A 204 -15.25 -13.04 31.67
N LYS A 205 -16.19 -12.93 30.74
CA LYS A 205 -17.51 -13.54 30.86
C LYS A 205 -17.55 -14.81 30.02
N LEU A 206 -17.40 -15.96 30.66
CA LEU A 206 -17.18 -17.25 29.99
C LEU A 206 -18.23 -17.59 28.93
N ASN A 207 -19.50 -17.29 29.17
CA ASN A 207 -20.58 -17.55 28.22
C ASN A 207 -20.64 -16.59 27.01
N CYS A 208 -19.78 -15.56 26.96
CA CYS A 208 -19.70 -14.62 25.84
C CYS A 208 -18.42 -14.79 25.01
N ILE A 209 -17.48 -15.66 25.42
CA ILE A 209 -16.17 -15.79 24.73
C ILE A 209 -16.37 -16.23 23.29
N ASP A 210 -17.18 -17.27 23.04
CA ASP A 210 -17.36 -17.83 21.71
C ASP A 210 -18.14 -16.87 20.80
N ASP A 211 -19.16 -16.19 21.32
CA ASP A 211 -19.93 -15.19 20.57
C ASP A 211 -19.06 -14.02 20.16
N VAL A 212 -18.26 -13.48 21.09
CA VAL A 212 -17.30 -12.40 20.81
C VAL A 212 -16.27 -12.87 19.80
N ALA A 213 -15.68 -14.05 19.98
CA ALA A 213 -14.69 -14.60 19.06
C ALA A 213 -15.24 -14.73 17.64
N PHE A 214 -16.46 -15.24 17.48
CA PHE A 214 -17.12 -15.36 16.19
C PHE A 214 -17.34 -14.02 15.48
N ILE A 215 -17.78 -12.99 16.22
CA ILE A 215 -17.95 -11.64 15.65
C ILE A 215 -16.59 -11.05 15.27
N VAL A 216 -15.57 -11.19 16.09
CA VAL A 216 -14.21 -10.69 15.83
C VAL A 216 -13.59 -11.38 14.62
N GLU A 217 -13.74 -12.69 14.45
CA GLU A 217 -13.29 -13.42 13.26
C GLU A 217 -13.94 -12.89 11.98
N LYS A 218 -15.23 -12.55 12.03
CA LYS A 218 -15.91 -11.86 10.91
C LYS A 218 -15.30 -10.48 10.63
N CYS A 219 -15.04 -9.68 11.67
CA CYS A 219 -14.41 -8.39 11.52
C CYS A 219 -13.02 -8.50 10.89
N ILE A 220 -12.22 -9.48 11.32
CA ILE A 220 -10.89 -9.76 10.73
C ILE A 220 -11.04 -10.16 9.27
N SER A 221 -11.96 -11.05 8.94
CA SER A 221 -12.21 -11.52 7.56
C SER A 221 -12.62 -10.37 6.64
N LEU A 222 -13.53 -9.50 7.08
CA LEU A 222 -13.98 -8.33 6.32
C LEU A 222 -12.84 -7.32 6.11
N SER A 223 -12.05 -7.07 7.17
CA SER A 223 -10.90 -6.17 7.08
C SER A 223 -9.79 -6.73 6.20
N LYS A 224 -9.55 -8.05 6.23
CA LYS A 224 -8.61 -8.73 5.34
C LYS A 224 -9.08 -8.67 3.89
N SER A 225 -10.34 -8.94 3.62
CA SER A 225 -10.92 -8.83 2.28
C SER A 225 -10.80 -7.41 1.69
N ASP A 226 -11.01 -6.39 2.50
CA ASP A 226 -10.77 -5.00 2.10
C ASP A 226 -9.28 -4.73 1.84
N TRP A 227 -8.39 -5.16 2.74
CA TRP A 227 -6.94 -4.95 2.60
C TRP A 227 -6.40 -5.64 1.34
N ASP A 228 -6.78 -6.88 1.10
CA ASP A 228 -6.29 -7.70 -0.02
C ASP A 228 -6.89 -7.33 -1.37
N SER A 229 -7.88 -6.45 -1.43
CA SER A 229 -8.41 -5.92 -2.69
C SER A 229 -7.54 -4.84 -3.33
N PHE A 230 -6.45 -4.43 -2.68
CA PHE A 230 -5.49 -3.44 -3.19
C PHE A 230 -4.11 -4.06 -3.45
N GLU A 231 -3.47 -3.64 -4.52
CA GLU A 231 -2.18 -4.18 -4.97
C GLU A 231 -1.01 -3.98 -3.99
N THR A 232 -1.19 -3.11 -3.00
CA THR A 232 -0.24 -2.91 -1.91
C THR A 232 -0.29 -3.99 -0.82
N SER A 233 -1.25 -4.92 -0.91
CA SER A 233 -1.25 -6.14 -0.11
C SER A 233 -0.43 -7.25 -0.77
N TRP A 234 0.38 -7.98 0.00
CA TRP A 234 1.08 -9.16 -0.52
C TRP A 234 0.18 -10.37 -0.80
N ASP A 235 -1.07 -10.33 -0.33
CA ASP A 235 -2.11 -11.33 -0.62
C ASP A 235 -3.09 -10.87 -1.73
N PHE A 236 -2.79 -9.75 -2.40
CA PHE A 236 -3.56 -9.29 -3.55
C PHE A 236 -3.52 -10.32 -4.68
N LYS A 237 -4.68 -10.67 -5.20
CA LYS A 237 -4.81 -11.69 -6.24
C LYS A 237 -5.13 -11.12 -7.61
N GLU A 238 -6.13 -10.28 -7.67
CA GLU A 238 -6.65 -9.72 -8.92
C GLU A 238 -7.40 -8.42 -8.63
N HIS A 239 -7.45 -7.51 -9.60
CA HIS A 239 -8.17 -6.25 -9.43
C HIS A 239 -9.69 -6.48 -9.34
N PRO A 240 -10.40 -5.85 -8.37
CA PRO A 240 -11.82 -6.08 -8.15
C PRO A 240 -12.72 -5.85 -9.37
N LEU A 241 -12.39 -4.89 -10.24
CA LEU A 241 -13.18 -4.59 -11.44
C LEU A 241 -13.07 -5.68 -12.51
N ILE A 242 -11.96 -6.42 -12.56
CA ILE A 242 -11.77 -7.52 -13.51
C ILE A 242 -12.55 -8.76 -13.09
N LYS A 243 -12.54 -9.06 -11.81
CA LYS A 243 -13.21 -10.21 -11.21
C LYS A 243 -14.72 -10.31 -11.49
N LYS A 244 -15.36 -9.21 -11.90
CA LYS A 244 -16.82 -9.16 -12.08
C LYS A 244 -17.34 -9.91 -13.30
N CYS A 245 -16.50 -10.23 -14.27
CA CYS A 245 -16.89 -10.93 -15.50
C CYS A 245 -18.07 -10.28 -16.24
N VAL A 246 -18.06 -8.95 -16.33
CA VAL A 246 -19.06 -8.13 -17.02
C VAL A 246 -18.43 -7.42 -18.21
N SER A 247 -19.24 -6.86 -19.11
CA SER A 247 -18.77 -6.24 -20.35
C SER A 247 -18.41 -4.77 -20.24
N THR A 248 -18.72 -4.11 -19.12
CA THR A 248 -18.41 -2.69 -18.93
C THR A 248 -17.75 -2.40 -17.58
N VAL A 249 -16.81 -1.46 -17.58
CA VAL A 249 -16.17 -0.95 -16.36
C VAL A 249 -17.20 -0.33 -15.43
N LYS A 250 -18.21 0.37 -15.98
CA LYS A 250 -19.29 0.96 -15.21
C LYS A 250 -20.08 -0.07 -14.41
N GLU A 251 -20.42 -1.18 -15.05
CA GLU A 251 -21.14 -2.27 -14.38
C GLU A 251 -20.25 -2.95 -13.34
N ALA A 252 -19.00 -3.22 -13.66
CA ALA A 252 -18.02 -3.76 -12.73
C ALA A 252 -17.88 -2.88 -11.48
N TYR A 253 -17.76 -1.56 -11.66
CA TYR A 253 -17.69 -0.61 -10.56
C TYR A 253 -18.99 -0.57 -9.74
N THR A 254 -20.15 -0.65 -10.37
CA THR A 254 -21.43 -0.70 -9.65
C THR A 254 -21.52 -1.92 -8.74
N LEU A 255 -21.13 -3.08 -9.22
CA LEU A 255 -21.08 -4.31 -8.42
C LEU A 255 -20.05 -4.20 -7.28
N TRP A 256 -18.87 -3.69 -7.58
CA TRP A 256 -17.82 -3.45 -6.60
C TRP A 256 -18.25 -2.47 -5.50
N SER A 257 -18.91 -1.37 -5.89
CA SER A 257 -19.42 -0.38 -4.95
C SER A 257 -20.45 -0.98 -3.98
N ARG A 258 -21.31 -1.88 -4.48
CA ARG A 258 -22.27 -2.62 -3.63
C ARG A 258 -21.55 -3.54 -2.64
N GLU A 259 -20.57 -4.30 -3.09
CA GLU A 259 -19.77 -5.16 -2.20
C GLU A 259 -19.07 -4.36 -1.10
N CYS A 260 -18.48 -3.22 -1.45
CA CYS A 260 -17.83 -2.35 -0.48
C CYS A 260 -18.82 -1.78 0.54
N GLU A 261 -20.01 -1.38 0.10
CA GLU A 261 -21.06 -0.86 0.99
C GLU A 261 -21.58 -1.96 1.94
N GLU A 262 -21.83 -3.16 1.45
CA GLU A 262 -22.24 -4.30 2.26
C GLU A 262 -21.16 -4.67 3.30
N ARG A 263 -19.89 -4.69 2.88
CA ARG A 263 -18.75 -4.94 3.77
C ARG A 263 -18.65 -3.88 4.85
N PHE A 264 -18.79 -2.61 4.49
CA PHE A 264 -18.75 -1.47 5.41
C PHE A 264 -19.86 -1.56 6.45
N ASN A 265 -21.10 -1.76 6.01
CA ASN A 265 -22.28 -1.82 6.87
C ASN A 265 -22.22 -3.04 7.80
N THR A 266 -21.76 -4.19 7.30
CA THR A 266 -21.58 -5.40 8.12
C THR A 266 -20.48 -5.21 9.16
N SER A 267 -19.36 -4.59 8.79
CA SER A 267 -18.28 -4.23 9.73
C SER A 267 -18.78 -3.31 10.82
N LYS A 268 -19.50 -2.25 10.47
CA LYS A 268 -20.09 -1.30 11.41
C LYS A 268 -21.04 -2.00 12.39
N SER A 269 -21.96 -2.81 11.88
CA SER A 269 -22.92 -3.57 12.69
C SER A 269 -22.23 -4.54 13.65
N ASN A 270 -21.19 -5.24 13.21
CA ASN A 270 -20.40 -6.11 14.06
C ASN A 270 -19.68 -5.35 15.18
N GLU A 271 -19.10 -4.19 14.88
CA GLU A 271 -18.45 -3.35 15.87
C GLU A 271 -19.44 -2.78 16.89
N GLU A 272 -20.63 -2.40 16.46
CA GLU A 272 -21.70 -1.95 17.34
C GLU A 272 -22.20 -3.08 18.25
N GLU A 273 -22.29 -4.32 17.75
CA GLU A 273 -22.64 -5.49 18.57
C GLU A 273 -21.54 -5.80 19.61
N LEU A 274 -20.25 -5.75 19.24
CA LEU A 274 -19.16 -5.88 20.20
C LEU A 274 -19.21 -4.80 21.27
N ASN A 275 -19.48 -3.55 20.88
CA ASN A 275 -19.65 -2.47 21.86
C ASN A 275 -20.80 -2.74 22.81
N ARG A 276 -21.95 -3.22 22.32
CA ARG A 276 -23.12 -3.57 23.16
C ARG A 276 -22.76 -4.65 24.18
N ILE A 277 -22.10 -5.71 23.72
CA ILE A 277 -21.68 -6.82 24.58
C ILE A 277 -20.73 -6.31 25.69
N PHE A 278 -19.69 -5.55 25.34
CA PHE A 278 -18.72 -5.09 26.34
C PHE A 278 -19.30 -3.99 27.25
N ILE A 279 -20.13 -3.08 26.76
CA ILE A 279 -20.83 -2.10 27.58
C ILE A 279 -21.69 -2.83 28.64
N ASP A 280 -22.39 -3.88 28.25
CA ASP A 280 -23.20 -4.69 29.16
C ASP A 280 -22.34 -5.46 30.17
N ILE A 281 -21.23 -6.06 29.74
CA ILE A 281 -20.30 -6.78 30.62
C ILE A 281 -19.74 -5.87 31.71
N TYR A 282 -19.42 -4.61 31.37
CA TYR A 282 -18.83 -3.65 32.31
C TYR A 282 -19.88 -2.79 33.05
N GLY A 283 -21.17 -2.90 32.70
CA GLY A 283 -22.23 -2.12 33.32
C GLY A 283 -22.10 -0.61 33.05
N LEU A 284 -21.70 -0.22 31.83
CA LEU A 284 -21.42 1.14 31.42
C LEU A 284 -22.48 1.72 30.47
N GLN A 285 -23.73 1.24 30.54
CA GLN A 285 -24.82 1.69 29.66
C GLN A 285 -25.17 3.17 29.86
N ASP A 286 -24.93 3.73 31.05
CA ASP A 286 -25.16 5.15 31.35
C ASP A 286 -24.00 6.05 30.88
N GLU A 287 -22.86 5.46 30.52
CA GLU A 287 -21.62 6.17 30.15
C GLU A 287 -21.34 6.13 28.64
N LEU A 288 -21.71 5.03 27.99
CA LEU A 288 -21.35 4.72 26.61
C LEU A 288 -22.57 4.23 25.82
N THR A 289 -22.56 4.54 24.53
CA THR A 289 -23.50 4.01 23.56
C THR A 289 -22.76 3.13 22.53
N PRO A 290 -23.42 2.09 21.98
CA PRO A 290 -22.76 1.15 21.09
C PRO A 290 -22.48 1.69 19.68
N GLU A 291 -23.14 2.74 19.23
CA GLU A 291 -23.09 3.27 17.87
C GLU A 291 -21.63 3.62 17.46
N VAL A 292 -21.29 3.30 16.21
CA VAL A 292 -19.98 3.57 15.61
C VAL A 292 -20.16 4.63 14.51
N GLU A 293 -19.36 5.70 14.56
CA GLU A 293 -19.34 6.70 13.49
C GLU A 293 -18.67 6.13 12.23
N ASP A 294 -19.11 6.53 11.05
CA ASP A 294 -18.57 6.06 9.77
C ASP A 294 -17.06 6.26 9.63
N LYS A 295 -16.53 7.37 10.18
CA LYS A 295 -15.08 7.66 10.19
C LYS A 295 -14.24 6.66 11.00
N ASP A 296 -14.86 5.94 11.95
CA ASP A 296 -14.20 4.97 12.82
C ASP A 296 -14.25 3.54 12.27
N VAL A 297 -15.02 3.31 11.22
CA VAL A 297 -15.02 2.06 10.46
C VAL A 297 -13.84 2.08 9.49
N THR A 298 -12.94 1.10 9.59
CA THR A 298 -11.66 1.15 8.87
C THR A 298 -11.63 0.38 7.56
N VAL A 299 -12.69 -0.35 7.20
CA VAL A 299 -12.87 -0.89 5.85
C VAL A 299 -13.33 0.22 4.91
N ARG A 300 -12.86 0.18 3.67
CA ARG A 300 -13.05 1.28 2.71
C ARG A 300 -14.35 1.12 1.92
N LYS A 301 -15.06 2.21 1.72
CA LYS A 301 -16.09 2.30 0.69
C LYS A 301 -15.44 2.42 -0.70
N ALA A 302 -16.18 2.10 -1.75
CA ALA A 302 -15.73 2.33 -3.11
C ALA A 302 -15.57 3.84 -3.37
N ASP A 303 -14.56 4.17 -4.18
CA ASP A 303 -14.29 5.52 -4.66
C ASP A 303 -13.95 5.43 -6.15
N LEU A 304 -14.75 6.08 -6.99
CA LEU A 304 -14.64 5.93 -8.44
C LEU A 304 -13.26 6.34 -8.97
N VAL A 305 -12.75 7.48 -8.53
CA VAL A 305 -11.46 7.99 -9.03
C VAL A 305 -10.32 7.10 -8.57
N ARG A 306 -10.29 6.78 -7.29
CA ARG A 306 -9.28 5.87 -6.71
C ARG A 306 -9.30 4.50 -7.39
N ASP A 307 -10.49 3.92 -7.56
CA ASP A 307 -10.63 2.54 -8.04
C ASP A 307 -10.36 2.45 -9.55
N VAL A 308 -10.69 3.47 -10.33
CA VAL A 308 -10.29 3.58 -11.75
C VAL A 308 -8.77 3.76 -11.86
N LYS A 309 -8.15 4.61 -11.07
CA LYS A 309 -6.69 4.77 -11.04
C LYS A 309 -5.98 3.49 -10.64
N SER A 310 -6.51 2.74 -9.68
CA SER A 310 -5.96 1.44 -9.30
C SER A 310 -6.13 0.38 -10.40
N PHE A 311 -7.21 0.45 -11.17
CA PHE A 311 -7.39 -0.39 -12.37
C PHE A 311 -6.33 -0.09 -13.43
N ILE A 312 -6.03 1.18 -13.69
CA ILE A 312 -4.96 1.59 -14.60
C ILE A 312 -3.60 1.08 -14.09
N SER A 313 -3.33 1.20 -12.80
CA SER A 313 -2.10 0.69 -12.17
C SER A 313 -1.97 -0.84 -12.33
N TYR A 314 -3.06 -1.58 -12.14
CA TYR A 314 -3.06 -3.03 -12.39
C TYR A 314 -2.79 -3.37 -13.86
N ALA A 315 -3.38 -2.62 -14.79
CA ALA A 315 -3.11 -2.78 -16.21
C ALA A 315 -1.63 -2.57 -16.54
N VAL A 316 -1.00 -1.54 -15.98
CA VAL A 316 0.45 -1.32 -16.11
C VAL A 316 1.25 -2.48 -15.52
N GLY A 317 0.82 -3.02 -14.39
CA GLY A 317 1.40 -4.25 -13.83
C GLY A 317 1.32 -5.44 -14.77
N CYS A 318 0.20 -5.61 -15.49
CA CYS A 318 0.06 -6.63 -16.53
C CYS A 318 0.95 -6.33 -17.75
N MET A 319 1.12 -5.07 -18.13
CA MET A 319 2.04 -4.68 -19.21
C MET A 319 3.48 -5.09 -18.91
N PHE A 320 3.90 -5.05 -17.64
CA PHE A 320 5.23 -5.45 -17.21
C PHE A 320 5.34 -6.92 -16.81
N GLY A 321 4.24 -7.63 -16.72
CA GLY A 321 4.22 -9.03 -16.28
C GLY A 321 4.32 -9.21 -14.76
N ARG A 322 4.22 -8.14 -13.97
CA ARG A 322 4.06 -8.23 -12.51
C ARG A 322 2.79 -9.00 -12.15
N TYR A 323 1.72 -8.72 -12.87
CA TYR A 323 0.46 -9.46 -12.82
C TYR A 323 0.16 -10.12 -14.16
N SER A 324 -0.72 -11.11 -14.14
CA SER A 324 -1.23 -11.77 -15.33
C SER A 324 -2.73 -11.99 -15.20
N LEU A 325 -3.46 -11.92 -16.33
CA LEU A 325 -4.88 -12.31 -16.37
C LEU A 325 -5.09 -13.83 -16.26
N ASP A 326 -4.03 -14.63 -16.35
CA ASP A 326 -4.07 -16.10 -16.36
C ASP A 326 -3.65 -16.74 -15.02
N VAL A 327 -3.02 -15.96 -14.12
CA VAL A 327 -2.60 -16.42 -12.77
C VAL A 327 -2.96 -15.40 -11.70
N GLU A 328 -3.33 -15.90 -10.53
CA GLU A 328 -3.63 -15.03 -9.37
C GLU A 328 -2.35 -14.51 -8.71
N GLY A 329 -2.40 -13.27 -8.23
CA GLY A 329 -1.32 -12.64 -7.48
C GLY A 329 -0.15 -12.22 -8.35
N LEU A 330 1.04 -12.24 -7.76
CA LEU A 330 2.28 -11.87 -8.46
C LEU A 330 2.66 -12.95 -9.47
N ALA A 331 2.69 -12.58 -10.75
CA ALA A 331 3.22 -13.45 -11.80
C ALA A 331 4.75 -13.37 -11.85
N TYR A 332 5.32 -12.16 -11.76
CA TYR A 332 6.75 -11.93 -11.69
C TYR A 332 7.10 -10.77 -10.74
N ALA A 333 7.93 -11.06 -9.76
CA ALA A 333 8.49 -10.08 -8.84
C ALA A 333 9.94 -10.47 -8.43
N GLY A 334 10.78 -10.69 -9.43
CA GLY A 334 12.14 -11.21 -9.27
C GLY A 334 12.23 -12.72 -9.48
N GLY A 335 13.43 -13.20 -9.76
CA GLY A 335 13.71 -14.59 -10.05
C GLY A 335 13.63 -14.93 -11.54
N ASP A 336 13.36 -16.20 -11.84
CA ASP A 336 13.28 -16.69 -13.21
C ASP A 336 11.98 -16.28 -13.89
N TRP A 337 12.11 -15.79 -15.11
CA TRP A 337 10.96 -15.45 -15.96
C TRP A 337 10.28 -16.70 -16.52
N ASP A 338 8.98 -16.81 -16.30
CA ASP A 338 8.15 -17.90 -16.80
C ASP A 338 7.08 -17.38 -17.76
N SER A 339 7.34 -17.48 -19.07
CA SER A 339 6.43 -17.03 -20.13
C SER A 339 5.12 -17.81 -20.18
N SER A 340 5.04 -19.02 -19.59
CA SER A 340 3.82 -19.84 -19.55
C SER A 340 2.70 -19.22 -18.70
N LYS A 341 3.03 -18.26 -17.86
CA LYS A 341 2.06 -17.52 -17.05
C LYS A 341 1.23 -16.49 -17.82
N TYR A 342 1.59 -16.20 -19.08
CA TYR A 342 1.00 -15.13 -19.87
C TYR A 342 0.50 -15.66 -21.21
N SER A 343 -0.81 -15.75 -21.38
CA SER A 343 -1.46 -16.14 -22.63
C SER A 343 -2.53 -15.16 -23.09
N THR A 344 -3.34 -14.66 -22.18
CA THR A 344 -4.47 -13.75 -22.47
C THR A 344 -4.00 -12.33 -22.79
N PHE A 345 -3.03 -11.82 -22.05
CA PHE A 345 -2.39 -10.54 -22.29
C PHE A 345 -0.87 -10.70 -22.15
N ILE A 346 -0.14 -10.50 -23.24
CA ILE A 346 1.31 -10.71 -23.27
C ILE A 346 2.01 -9.46 -22.75
N PRO A 347 2.90 -9.58 -21.75
CA PRO A 347 3.65 -8.44 -21.22
C PRO A 347 4.67 -7.92 -22.24
N ASP A 348 5.14 -6.71 -22.02
CA ASP A 348 6.22 -6.09 -22.77
C ASP A 348 7.48 -6.95 -22.76
N THR A 349 8.18 -7.00 -23.87
CA THR A 349 9.32 -7.92 -24.05
C THR A 349 10.61 -7.41 -23.45
N ASP A 350 10.83 -6.10 -23.44
CA ASP A 350 12.11 -5.49 -23.08
C ASP A 350 12.09 -4.65 -21.79
N ASP A 351 10.96 -4.63 -21.10
CA ASP A 351 10.77 -3.88 -19.84
C ASP A 351 10.81 -2.35 -20.02
N ILE A 352 10.60 -1.84 -21.22
CA ILE A 352 10.64 -0.41 -21.53
C ILE A 352 9.33 0.00 -22.20
N ILE A 353 8.48 0.75 -21.51
CA ILE A 353 7.19 1.21 -22.05
C ILE A 353 7.25 2.73 -22.25
N PRO A 354 7.29 3.21 -23.50
CA PRO A 354 7.41 4.64 -23.79
C PRO A 354 6.10 5.39 -23.52
N ILE A 355 6.24 6.64 -23.08
CA ILE A 355 5.15 7.60 -22.89
C ILE A 355 5.46 8.81 -23.75
N CYS A 356 4.79 8.95 -24.90
CA CYS A 356 5.00 10.04 -25.85
C CYS A 356 3.79 10.97 -25.89
N ASP A 357 3.99 12.19 -26.42
CA ASP A 357 2.89 13.15 -26.70
C ASP A 357 1.89 12.60 -27.72
N GLU A 358 2.33 11.73 -28.61
CA GLU A 358 1.54 11.09 -29.66
C GLU A 358 1.91 9.60 -29.75
N GLU A 359 1.04 8.79 -30.30
CA GLU A 359 1.34 7.40 -30.61
C GLU A 359 2.45 7.32 -31.68
N TYR A 360 3.54 6.68 -31.33
CA TYR A 360 4.70 6.52 -32.23
C TYR A 360 5.28 5.10 -32.17
N PHE A 361 5.49 4.58 -30.95
CA PHE A 361 6.00 3.23 -30.75
C PHE A 361 4.85 2.22 -30.70
N GLU A 362 5.07 0.99 -31.15
CA GLU A 362 4.08 -0.09 -31.11
C GLU A 362 3.66 -0.44 -29.67
N ASP A 363 4.57 -0.28 -28.72
CA ASP A 363 4.39 -0.52 -27.29
C ASP A 363 4.08 0.77 -26.50
N ASP A 364 3.59 1.81 -27.17
CA ASP A 364 3.10 3.03 -26.52
C ASP A 364 2.11 2.69 -25.40
N ILE A 365 2.27 3.33 -24.24
CA ILE A 365 1.51 3.00 -23.03
C ILE A 365 0.00 3.13 -23.21
N VAL A 366 -0.46 4.13 -23.99
CA VAL A 366 -1.91 4.30 -24.25
C VAL A 366 -2.42 3.20 -25.16
N THR A 367 -1.67 2.84 -26.19
CA THR A 367 -1.99 1.72 -27.09
C THR A 367 -2.09 0.41 -26.32
N ARG A 368 -1.13 0.13 -25.45
CA ARG A 368 -1.13 -1.05 -24.58
C ARG A 368 -2.29 -1.05 -23.59
N PHE A 369 -2.63 0.11 -23.02
CA PHE A 369 -3.78 0.22 -22.11
C PHE A 369 -5.11 -0.01 -22.84
N VAL A 370 -5.29 0.54 -24.04
CA VAL A 370 -6.49 0.31 -24.86
C VAL A 370 -6.62 -1.18 -25.21
N GLU A 371 -5.52 -1.84 -25.58
CA GLU A 371 -5.50 -3.29 -25.81
C GLU A 371 -5.90 -4.07 -24.55
N PHE A 372 -5.39 -3.70 -23.38
CA PHE A 372 -5.76 -4.31 -22.10
C PHE A 372 -7.27 -4.21 -21.84
N VAL A 373 -7.86 -3.03 -21.99
CA VAL A 373 -9.31 -2.82 -21.82
C VAL A 373 -10.11 -3.67 -22.81
N ARG A 374 -9.66 -3.76 -24.06
CA ARG A 374 -10.28 -4.62 -25.10
C ARG A 374 -10.25 -6.10 -24.72
N VAL A 375 -9.13 -6.56 -24.22
CA VAL A 375 -8.94 -7.97 -23.80
C VAL A 375 -9.83 -8.30 -22.61
N VAL A 376 -9.94 -7.40 -21.62
CA VAL A 376 -10.73 -7.63 -20.39
C VAL A 376 -12.23 -7.55 -20.64
N TYR A 377 -12.71 -6.55 -21.38
CA TYR A 377 -14.14 -6.25 -21.51
C TYR A 377 -14.72 -6.53 -22.89
N GLY A 378 -13.89 -6.79 -23.88
CA GLY A 378 -14.30 -7.03 -25.26
C GLY A 378 -14.24 -5.78 -26.16
N SER A 379 -14.31 -6.01 -27.47
CA SER A 379 -14.23 -4.94 -28.48
C SER A 379 -15.52 -4.12 -28.59
N ASP A 380 -16.67 -4.74 -28.36
CA ASP A 380 -17.98 -4.11 -28.59
C ASP A 380 -18.25 -2.94 -27.64
N THR A 381 -17.68 -2.95 -26.44
CA THR A 381 -17.87 -1.93 -25.39
C THR A 381 -16.63 -1.05 -25.20
N LEU A 382 -15.61 -1.20 -26.05
CA LEU A 382 -14.31 -0.54 -25.84
C LEU A 382 -14.43 0.97 -25.72
N GLU A 383 -15.12 1.65 -26.63
CA GLU A 383 -15.22 3.10 -26.63
C GLU A 383 -16.02 3.62 -25.41
N ASP A 384 -17.06 2.91 -25.01
CA ASP A 384 -17.82 3.23 -23.80
C ASP A 384 -16.97 3.07 -22.54
N ASN A 385 -16.16 2.02 -22.48
CA ASN A 385 -15.25 1.77 -21.35
C ASN A 385 -14.15 2.83 -21.27
N LEU A 386 -13.54 3.20 -22.39
CA LEU A 386 -12.53 4.26 -22.43
C LEU A 386 -13.13 5.62 -22.04
N SER A 387 -14.35 5.92 -22.48
CA SER A 387 -15.08 7.14 -22.10
C SER A 387 -15.37 7.19 -20.61
N PHE A 388 -15.82 6.07 -20.03
CA PHE A 388 -16.07 5.97 -18.60
C PHE A 388 -14.81 6.20 -17.77
N ILE A 389 -13.68 5.58 -18.15
CA ILE A 389 -12.38 5.73 -17.49
C ILE A 389 -11.89 7.18 -17.59
N ALA A 390 -11.93 7.77 -18.78
CA ALA A 390 -11.51 9.15 -19.02
C ALA A 390 -12.35 10.16 -18.20
N ASN A 391 -13.66 9.96 -18.13
CA ASN A 391 -14.55 10.79 -17.32
C ASN A 391 -14.23 10.67 -15.82
N ALA A 392 -13.93 9.48 -15.32
CA ALA A 392 -13.53 9.26 -13.94
C ALA A 392 -12.21 9.98 -13.59
N LEU A 393 -11.30 10.10 -14.54
CA LEU A 393 -10.06 10.88 -14.38
C LEU A 393 -10.30 12.39 -14.42
N GLY A 394 -11.52 12.86 -14.72
CA GLY A 394 -11.89 14.27 -14.78
C GLY A 394 -11.40 15.00 -16.03
N GLY A 395 -10.95 14.27 -17.05
CA GLY A 395 -10.45 14.82 -18.31
C GLY A 395 -11.56 15.30 -19.25
N LYS A 396 -11.24 16.29 -20.08
CA LYS A 396 -12.08 16.80 -21.15
C LYS A 396 -11.44 16.49 -22.49
N GLY A 397 -12.24 16.05 -23.46
CA GLY A 397 -11.78 15.71 -24.80
C GLY A 397 -11.91 14.22 -25.13
N ALA A 398 -11.21 13.79 -26.16
CA ALA A 398 -11.22 12.39 -26.58
C ALA A 398 -10.63 11.48 -25.49
N PRO A 399 -11.22 10.31 -25.22
CA PRO A 399 -10.77 9.43 -24.12
C PRO A 399 -9.28 9.08 -24.19
N ARG A 400 -8.75 8.80 -25.39
CA ARG A 400 -7.32 8.46 -25.58
C ARG A 400 -6.40 9.64 -25.28
N ASP A 401 -6.82 10.87 -25.56
CA ASP A 401 -6.05 12.07 -25.23
C ASP A 401 -6.03 12.32 -23.71
N VAL A 402 -7.15 12.08 -23.03
CA VAL A 402 -7.24 12.16 -21.57
C VAL A 402 -6.32 11.12 -20.92
N LEU A 403 -6.31 9.89 -21.40
CA LEU A 403 -5.42 8.82 -20.93
C LEU A 403 -3.95 9.19 -21.16
N ARG A 404 -3.61 9.72 -22.33
CA ARG A 404 -2.24 10.14 -22.65
C ARG A 404 -1.76 11.23 -21.72
N ASN A 405 -2.61 12.23 -21.50
CA ASN A 405 -2.29 13.31 -20.54
C ASN A 405 -2.12 12.77 -19.11
N TYR A 406 -2.94 11.81 -18.70
CA TYR A 406 -2.81 11.16 -17.39
C TYR A 406 -1.46 10.43 -17.25
N PHE A 407 -1.07 9.64 -18.22
CA PHE A 407 0.21 8.93 -18.19
C PHE A 407 1.41 9.89 -18.25
N LEU A 408 1.33 10.97 -19.02
CA LEU A 408 2.41 11.97 -19.12
C LEU A 408 2.63 12.76 -17.84
N ASN A 409 1.56 13.11 -17.11
CA ASN A 409 1.63 14.12 -16.06
C ASN A 409 1.28 13.63 -14.65
N ASP A 410 0.45 12.60 -14.51
CA ASP A 410 -0.16 12.23 -13.23
C ASP A 410 0.15 10.80 -12.78
N PHE A 411 0.26 9.84 -13.68
CA PHE A 411 0.40 8.43 -13.34
C PHE A 411 1.57 8.14 -12.39
N PHE A 412 2.76 8.66 -12.69
CA PHE A 412 3.94 8.39 -11.85
C PHE A 412 3.80 8.99 -10.44
N LYS A 413 3.19 10.16 -10.33
CA LYS A 413 2.87 10.77 -9.04
C LYS A 413 1.89 9.90 -8.24
N ASP A 414 0.83 9.43 -8.89
CA ASP A 414 -0.16 8.54 -8.27
C ASP A 414 0.48 7.21 -7.87
N HIS A 415 1.36 6.65 -8.70
CA HIS A 415 2.14 5.46 -8.38
C HIS A 415 3.01 5.67 -7.13
N CYS A 416 3.75 6.77 -7.05
CA CYS A 416 4.54 7.10 -5.87
C CYS A 416 3.69 7.27 -4.61
N ASN A 417 2.48 7.82 -4.73
CA ASN A 417 1.56 7.99 -3.60
C ASN A 417 0.95 6.64 -3.16
N THR A 418 0.69 5.74 -4.10
CA THR A 418 0.19 4.39 -3.79
C THR A 418 1.25 3.55 -3.07
N TYR A 419 2.50 3.61 -3.54
CA TYR A 419 3.64 2.90 -2.96
C TYR A 419 4.37 3.75 -1.91
N GLN A 420 3.60 4.20 -0.93
CA GLN A 420 4.05 5.02 0.19
C GLN A 420 3.54 4.47 1.51
N VAL A 421 4.41 4.46 2.52
CA VAL A 421 4.03 4.19 3.90
C VAL A 421 4.29 5.44 4.74
N THR A 422 3.30 5.83 5.54
CA THR A 422 3.39 7.02 6.41
C THR A 422 4.62 6.94 7.31
N GLY A 423 5.42 7.98 7.30
CA GLY A 423 6.66 8.07 8.09
C GLY A 423 7.89 7.40 7.47
N SER A 424 7.74 6.66 6.35
CA SER A 424 8.85 5.97 5.69
C SER A 424 9.13 6.45 4.27
N GLY A 425 8.21 7.24 3.69
CA GLY A 425 8.35 7.82 2.37
C GLY A 425 7.91 6.93 1.23
N LYS A 426 8.16 7.37 0.02
CA LYS A 426 7.71 6.76 -1.23
C LYS A 426 8.73 5.75 -1.74
N ARG A 427 8.22 4.62 -2.25
CA ARG A 427 9.04 3.50 -2.76
C ARG A 427 8.46 3.00 -4.09
N PRO A 428 8.50 3.81 -5.18
CA PRO A 428 7.97 3.39 -6.47
C PRO A 428 8.72 2.17 -7.02
N ILE A 429 7.99 1.25 -7.63
CA ILE A 429 8.53 0.05 -8.27
C ILE A 429 8.49 0.14 -9.81
N TYR A 430 7.65 1.01 -10.37
CA TYR A 430 7.73 1.44 -11.76
C TYR A 430 8.45 2.78 -11.78
N TRP A 431 9.61 2.83 -12.44
CA TRP A 431 10.42 4.04 -12.49
C TRP A 431 10.22 4.77 -13.79
N LEU A 432 10.03 6.09 -13.70
CA LEU A 432 9.89 6.94 -14.84
C LEU A 432 11.26 7.52 -15.23
N PHE A 433 11.80 7.05 -16.35
CA PHE A 433 12.90 7.70 -17.04
C PHE A 433 12.36 8.94 -17.72
N ASP A 434 12.96 10.10 -17.49
CA ASP A 434 12.37 11.40 -17.84
C ASP A 434 13.45 12.39 -18.27
N SER A 435 13.36 12.87 -19.51
CA SER A 435 14.27 13.85 -20.07
C SER A 435 14.10 15.24 -19.49
N GLY A 436 12.90 15.56 -18.96
CA GLY A 436 12.61 16.85 -18.34
C GLY A 436 11.23 17.43 -18.66
N LYS A 437 11.10 18.75 -18.46
CA LYS A 437 9.80 19.44 -18.47
C LYS A 437 9.16 19.59 -19.87
N LYS A 438 9.93 19.40 -20.93
CA LYS A 438 9.42 19.53 -22.30
C LYS A 438 8.83 18.22 -22.84
N ASN A 439 8.91 17.14 -22.07
CA ASN A 439 8.47 15.80 -22.47
C ASN A 439 9.17 15.31 -23.76
N GLY A 440 10.46 15.56 -23.87
CA GLY A 440 11.27 15.08 -24.98
C GLY A 440 11.31 13.56 -25.05
N PHE A 441 11.42 12.90 -23.87
CA PHE A 441 11.35 11.47 -23.73
C PHE A 441 10.87 11.07 -22.33
N LYS A 442 9.99 10.09 -22.27
CA LYS A 442 9.58 9.39 -21.05
C LYS A 442 9.39 7.91 -21.32
N ALA A 443 9.81 7.08 -20.38
CA ALA A 443 9.53 5.65 -20.38
C ALA A 443 9.41 5.12 -18.96
N LEU A 444 8.48 4.18 -18.75
CA LEU A 444 8.38 3.40 -17.53
C LEU A 444 9.20 2.12 -17.62
N VAL A 445 9.77 1.72 -16.49
CA VAL A 445 10.52 0.48 -16.31
C VAL A 445 10.07 -0.18 -15.01
N TYR A 446 9.87 -1.49 -15.01
CA TYR A 446 9.62 -2.28 -13.80
C TYR A 446 10.95 -2.77 -13.21
N ILE A 447 11.32 -2.28 -12.05
CA ILE A 447 12.66 -2.49 -11.47
C ILE A 447 13.00 -3.95 -11.21
N HIS A 448 12.02 -4.82 -10.98
CA HIS A 448 12.25 -6.26 -10.78
C HIS A 448 12.67 -7.00 -12.07
N ARG A 449 12.51 -6.36 -13.23
CA ARG A 449 12.98 -6.85 -14.52
C ARG A 449 14.24 -6.13 -15.03
N TYR A 450 14.74 -5.16 -14.28
CA TYR A 450 15.92 -4.39 -14.68
C TYR A 450 17.13 -5.32 -14.90
N THR A 451 17.81 -5.09 -16.00
CA THR A 451 19.09 -5.72 -16.33
C THR A 451 20.14 -4.65 -16.66
N PRO A 452 21.45 -4.89 -16.43
CA PRO A 452 22.48 -3.88 -16.66
C PRO A 452 22.52 -3.27 -18.07
N ASP A 453 22.05 -4.02 -19.09
CA ASP A 453 21.95 -3.55 -20.47
C ASP A 453 20.68 -2.75 -20.79
N LEU A 454 19.72 -2.63 -19.86
CA LEU A 454 18.44 -1.97 -20.11
C LEU A 454 18.61 -0.53 -20.59
N ILE A 455 19.49 0.25 -19.98
CA ILE A 455 19.73 1.65 -20.37
C ILE A 455 20.30 1.72 -21.78
N ALA A 456 21.19 0.80 -22.17
CA ALA A 456 21.70 0.72 -23.53
C ALA A 456 20.59 0.38 -24.55
N ARG A 457 19.70 -0.56 -24.21
CA ARG A 457 18.52 -0.90 -25.05
C ARG A 457 17.54 0.27 -25.15
N MET A 458 17.31 1.01 -24.08
CA MET A 458 16.48 2.22 -24.08
C MET A 458 17.08 3.29 -25.03
N ARG A 459 18.39 3.49 -24.98
CA ARG A 459 19.10 4.44 -25.83
C ARG A 459 18.91 4.13 -27.31
N THR A 460 19.23 2.91 -27.72
CA THR A 460 19.22 2.51 -29.14
C THR A 460 17.82 2.19 -29.68
N GLY A 461 16.94 1.60 -28.86
CA GLY A 461 15.60 1.20 -29.26
C GLY A 461 14.54 2.29 -29.19
N TYR A 462 14.74 3.30 -28.37
CA TYR A 462 13.71 4.33 -28.10
C TYR A 462 14.23 5.76 -28.25
N ILE A 463 15.33 6.13 -27.62
CA ILE A 463 15.83 7.51 -27.64
C ILE A 463 16.30 7.90 -29.05
N HIS A 464 17.12 7.08 -29.68
CA HIS A 464 17.59 7.35 -31.05
C HIS A 464 16.46 7.43 -32.07
N PRO A 465 15.49 6.50 -32.10
CA PRO A 465 14.30 6.63 -32.96
C PRO A 465 13.49 7.90 -32.66
N GLN A 466 13.34 8.29 -31.41
CA GLN A 466 12.61 9.51 -31.04
C GLN A 466 13.35 10.79 -31.50
N GLN A 467 14.68 10.81 -31.42
CA GLN A 467 15.47 11.91 -31.98
C GLN A 467 15.31 12.00 -33.50
N ALA A 468 15.36 10.87 -34.20
CA ALA A 468 15.16 10.81 -35.64
C ALA A 468 13.78 11.32 -36.05
N ARG A 469 12.73 10.89 -35.31
CA ARG A 469 11.36 11.37 -35.50
C ARG A 469 11.25 12.88 -35.34
N TYR A 470 11.83 13.44 -34.30
CA TYR A 470 11.79 14.89 -34.09
C TYR A 470 12.50 15.66 -35.20
N ARG A 471 13.66 15.18 -35.69
CA ARG A 471 14.35 15.82 -36.81
C ARG A 471 13.48 15.84 -38.07
N THR A 472 12.85 14.71 -38.40
CA THR A 472 11.93 14.63 -39.54
C THR A 472 10.73 15.57 -39.37
N GLN A 473 10.18 15.67 -38.16
CA GLN A 473 9.07 16.59 -37.89
C GLN A 473 9.49 18.06 -38.02
N VAL A 474 10.71 18.43 -37.60
CA VAL A 474 11.25 19.79 -37.77
C VAL A 474 11.33 20.13 -39.25
N GLU A 475 11.88 19.25 -40.08
CA GLU A 475 12.00 19.47 -41.53
C GLU A 475 10.61 19.59 -42.18
N LEU A 476 9.67 18.72 -41.84
CA LEU A 476 8.31 18.78 -42.34
C LEU A 476 7.57 20.05 -41.95
N LEU A 477 7.62 20.44 -40.68
CA LEU A 477 6.98 21.66 -40.19
C LEU A 477 7.59 22.92 -40.85
N GLN A 478 8.91 22.96 -41.08
CA GLN A 478 9.53 24.05 -41.78
C GLN A 478 9.02 24.20 -43.21
N SER A 479 8.94 23.08 -43.96
CA SER A 479 8.36 23.09 -45.30
C SER A 479 6.90 23.57 -45.28
N GLN A 480 6.10 23.07 -44.34
CA GLN A 480 4.69 23.48 -44.21
C GLN A 480 4.54 24.98 -43.87
N ILE A 481 5.46 25.55 -43.10
CA ILE A 481 5.47 27.00 -42.79
C ILE A 481 5.77 27.81 -44.03
N ASP A 482 6.71 27.34 -44.85
CA ASP A 482 7.10 28.02 -46.09
C ASP A 482 5.94 27.99 -47.13
N ASP A 483 5.17 26.89 -47.17
CA ASP A 483 4.04 26.73 -48.04
C ASP A 483 2.70 27.27 -47.49
N ALA A 484 2.65 27.74 -46.26
CA ALA A 484 1.41 28.15 -45.60
C ALA A 484 0.74 29.33 -46.27
N SER A 485 -0.55 29.17 -46.62
CA SER A 485 -1.35 30.15 -47.33
C SER A 485 -1.88 31.30 -46.46
N SER A 486 -1.94 31.10 -45.15
CA SER A 486 -2.49 32.10 -44.21
C SER A 486 -1.53 32.40 -43.05
N THR A 487 -1.62 33.63 -42.53
CA THR A 487 -0.86 34.04 -41.34
C THR A 487 -1.23 33.24 -40.10
N SER A 488 -2.51 32.88 -39.95
CA SER A 488 -3.02 32.08 -38.83
C SER A 488 -2.41 30.64 -38.83
N GLU A 489 -2.39 30.03 -39.99
CA GLU A 489 -1.78 28.71 -40.19
C GLU A 489 -0.27 28.76 -39.91
N ARG A 490 0.44 29.74 -40.45
CA ARG A 490 1.87 29.93 -40.22
C ARG A 490 2.20 30.12 -38.74
N VAL A 491 1.41 30.88 -37.99
CA VAL A 491 1.58 31.05 -36.54
C VAL A 491 1.37 29.73 -35.79
N LYS A 492 0.35 28.94 -36.16
CA LYS A 492 0.09 27.64 -35.56
C LYS A 492 1.27 26.67 -35.78
N LEU A 493 1.72 26.54 -37.03
CA LEU A 493 2.85 25.67 -37.38
C LEU A 493 4.16 26.12 -36.71
N SER A 494 4.41 27.43 -36.63
CA SER A 494 5.59 27.95 -35.92
C SER A 494 5.59 27.64 -34.42
N LYS A 495 4.42 27.61 -33.76
CA LYS A 495 4.32 27.17 -32.37
C LYS A 495 4.63 25.69 -32.22
N GLN A 496 4.16 24.86 -33.15
CA GLN A 496 4.47 23.42 -33.17
C GLN A 496 5.96 23.19 -33.39
N LEU A 497 6.55 23.87 -34.36
CA LEU A 497 7.99 23.78 -34.63
C LEU A 497 8.83 24.20 -33.41
N LYS A 498 8.45 25.28 -32.72
CA LYS A 498 9.12 25.67 -31.49
C LYS A 498 9.06 24.58 -30.42
N LYS A 499 7.88 23.98 -30.21
CA LYS A 499 7.71 22.89 -29.24
C LYS A 499 8.61 21.70 -29.58
N ILE A 500 8.61 21.25 -30.82
CA ILE A 500 9.43 20.10 -31.27
C ILE A 500 10.93 20.39 -31.10
N ASN A 501 11.38 21.60 -31.46
CA ASN A 501 12.77 21.99 -31.26
C ASN A 501 13.19 22.01 -29.80
N GLU A 502 12.31 22.47 -28.89
CA GLU A 502 12.56 22.41 -27.44
C GLU A 502 12.64 20.98 -26.92
N GLN A 503 11.78 20.09 -27.42
CA GLN A 503 11.80 18.65 -27.10
C GLN A 503 13.07 17.97 -27.61
N LEU A 504 13.46 18.24 -28.84
CA LEU A 504 14.68 17.68 -29.42
C LEU A 504 15.93 18.15 -28.68
N LEU A 505 16.00 19.43 -28.32
CA LEU A 505 17.11 19.99 -27.54
C LEU A 505 17.21 19.33 -26.14
N GLU A 506 16.07 19.15 -25.47
CA GLU A 506 16.01 18.46 -24.18
C GLU A 506 16.47 17.01 -24.32
N LEU A 507 15.96 16.31 -25.34
CA LEU A 507 16.29 14.90 -25.59
C LEU A 507 17.77 14.71 -25.97
N ASN A 508 18.36 15.60 -26.74
CA ASN A 508 19.79 15.52 -27.08
C ASN A 508 20.67 15.63 -25.82
N LYS A 509 20.33 16.52 -24.90
CA LYS A 509 21.04 16.62 -23.61
C LYS A 509 20.85 15.38 -22.73
N TYR A 510 19.64 14.84 -22.73
CA TYR A 510 19.34 13.62 -21.98
C TYR A 510 20.07 12.40 -22.58
N GLU A 511 20.17 12.33 -23.90
CA GLU A 511 20.89 11.26 -24.59
C GLU A 511 22.38 11.20 -24.17
N GLU A 512 23.02 12.32 -23.97
CA GLU A 512 24.42 12.38 -23.49
C GLU A 512 24.55 11.73 -22.10
N VAL A 513 23.61 11.99 -21.19
CA VAL A 513 23.57 11.37 -19.86
C VAL A 513 23.29 9.87 -19.97
N VAL A 514 22.29 9.50 -20.79
CA VAL A 514 21.92 8.09 -21.02
C VAL A 514 23.08 7.31 -21.63
N HIS A 515 23.82 7.89 -22.58
CA HIS A 515 25.01 7.28 -23.19
C HIS A 515 26.05 6.89 -22.12
N HIS A 516 26.37 7.82 -21.23
CA HIS A 516 27.29 7.57 -20.14
C HIS A 516 26.83 6.42 -19.22
N TRP A 517 25.54 6.37 -18.90
CA TRP A 517 24.97 5.30 -18.07
C TRP A 517 24.86 3.97 -18.82
N ALA A 518 24.61 3.99 -20.13
CA ALA A 518 24.60 2.78 -20.97
C ALA A 518 25.97 2.10 -20.96
N ASP A 519 27.05 2.87 -21.08
CA ASP A 519 28.42 2.34 -21.05
C ASP A 519 28.82 1.77 -19.71
N LYS A 520 28.26 2.30 -18.61
CA LYS A 520 28.52 1.76 -17.25
C LYS A 520 27.97 0.38 -17.02
N MET A 521 26.91 -0.03 -17.71
CA MET A 521 26.20 -1.28 -17.45
C MET A 521 25.92 -1.49 -15.95
N GLU A 522 25.44 -0.45 -15.28
CA GLU A 522 25.30 -0.40 -13.82
C GLU A 522 24.34 -1.48 -13.31
N PRO A 523 24.75 -2.39 -12.42
CA PRO A 523 23.87 -3.37 -11.84
C PRO A 523 22.95 -2.75 -10.78
N MET A 524 21.79 -3.36 -10.57
CA MET A 524 20.88 -3.02 -9.50
C MET A 524 20.63 -4.24 -8.63
N ASP A 525 20.86 -4.10 -7.32
CA ASP A 525 20.45 -5.09 -6.33
C ASP A 525 19.17 -4.63 -5.66
N LEU A 526 18.09 -5.41 -5.81
CA LEU A 526 16.79 -5.10 -5.19
C LEU A 526 16.89 -5.09 -3.66
N ASP A 527 17.78 -5.86 -3.07
CA ASP A 527 17.99 -5.92 -1.63
C ASP A 527 18.48 -4.60 -1.02
N ASP A 528 19.16 -3.75 -1.80
CA ASP A 528 19.53 -2.40 -1.37
C ASP A 528 18.30 -1.49 -1.15
N GLY A 529 17.14 -1.88 -1.72
CA GLY A 529 15.89 -1.16 -1.62
C GLY A 529 15.77 0.01 -2.59
N VAL A 530 14.55 0.48 -2.77
CA VAL A 530 14.23 1.56 -3.71
C VAL A 530 14.91 2.87 -3.31
N LYS A 531 14.97 3.20 -2.02
CA LYS A 531 15.57 4.47 -1.56
C LYS A 531 17.02 4.61 -2.02
N ALA A 532 17.84 3.57 -1.84
CA ALA A 532 19.24 3.58 -2.24
C ALA A 532 19.42 3.51 -3.76
N ASN A 533 18.71 2.59 -4.41
CA ASN A 533 18.80 2.42 -5.85
C ASN A 533 18.27 3.65 -6.62
N TYR A 534 17.16 4.25 -6.20
CA TYR A 534 16.61 5.45 -6.86
C TYR A 534 17.59 6.63 -6.78
N ALA A 535 18.21 6.84 -5.63
CA ALA A 535 19.23 7.87 -5.45
C ALA A 535 20.45 7.66 -6.38
N LYS A 536 20.83 6.40 -6.61
CA LYS A 536 21.93 6.02 -7.51
C LYS A 536 21.63 6.38 -8.97
N PHE A 537 20.39 6.16 -9.45
CA PHE A 537 19.96 6.41 -10.82
C PHE A 537 19.26 7.76 -11.03
N GLN A 538 19.26 8.65 -10.05
CA GLN A 538 18.41 9.86 -10.03
C GLN A 538 18.62 10.82 -11.23
N GLU A 539 19.79 10.82 -11.88
CA GLU A 539 20.07 11.65 -13.05
C GLU A 539 19.20 11.30 -14.26
N LEU A 540 18.76 10.05 -14.33
CA LEU A 540 17.94 9.52 -15.42
C LEU A 540 16.45 9.59 -15.12
N LEU A 541 16.07 9.78 -13.85
CA LEU A 541 14.74 9.51 -13.35
C LEU A 541 13.98 10.79 -13.01
N ALA A 542 12.65 10.70 -13.09
CA ALA A 542 11.76 11.74 -12.60
C ALA A 542 11.95 11.96 -11.09
N LYS A 543 11.80 13.20 -10.63
CA LYS A 543 11.87 13.51 -9.20
C LYS A 543 10.65 12.97 -8.48
N ILE A 544 10.86 12.24 -7.39
CA ILE A 544 9.81 11.86 -6.45
C ILE A 544 9.42 13.10 -5.64
N LYS A 545 8.16 13.54 -5.79
CA LYS A 545 7.59 14.71 -5.11
C LYS A 545 6.68 14.29 -3.96
#